data_67ce5abdc16772f19621f6c27dadbadb
#
_entry.id   67ce5abdc16772f19621f6c27dadbadb
#
_cell.length_a   1.000
_cell.length_b   1.000
_cell.length_c   1.000
_cell.angle_alpha   90.00
_cell.angle_beta   90.00
_cell.angle_gamma   90.00
#
_symmetry.space_group_name_H-M   'P 1'
#
loop_
_entity.id
_entity.type
_entity.pdbx_description
1 polymer ?
#
loop_
_entity_poly.entity_id
_entity_poly.type
_entity_poly.pdbx_seq_one_letter_code
_entity_poly.pdbx_strand_id
1 'polypeptide(L)'
;MNTEATLISAVCKNKDISTLLADNVDELFTSHRDIWESLKSYYYKFKAVPEAGILMERHKDFEPVEAKAETGYYLDILKNEFISNKLKTIIMRG
;
A
#
# COMPACT_ATOMS: atom_id res chain seq x y z
N MET A 1 1.97 12.51 -6.20
CA MET A 1 1.46 11.13 -6.28
C MET A 1 1.28 10.58 -4.86
N ASN A 2 0.17 9.92 -4.60
CA ASN A 2 -0.01 9.22 -3.32
C ASN A 2 0.55 7.80 -3.45
N THR A 3 1.73 7.57 -2.91
CA THR A 3 2.43 6.30 -3.07
C THR A 3 1.67 5.14 -2.42
N GLU A 4 1.02 5.38 -1.28
CA GLU A 4 0.24 4.32 -0.62
C GLU A 4 -0.94 3.88 -1.49
N ALA A 5 -1.70 4.83 -2.04
CA ALA A 5 -2.81 4.51 -2.93
C ALA A 5 -2.33 3.81 -4.20
N THR A 6 -1.20 4.25 -4.75
CA THR A 6 -0.63 3.65 -5.96
C THR A 6 -0.18 2.21 -5.68
N LEU A 7 0.46 1.97 -4.54
CA LEU A 7 0.90 0.64 -4.16
C LEU A 7 -0.30 -0.31 -3.97
N ILE A 8 -1.33 0.15 -3.29
CA ILE A 8 -2.55 -0.66 -3.11
C ILE A 8 -3.18 -0.99 -4.46
N SER A 9 -3.24 0.01 -5.35
CA SER A 9 -3.76 -0.19 -6.71
C SER A 9 -2.93 -1.21 -7.50
N ALA A 10 -1.60 -1.17 -7.35
CA ALA A 10 -0.72 -2.12 -8.00
C ALA A 10 -0.94 -3.54 -7.48
N VAL A 11 -1.12 -3.70 -6.17
CA VAL A 11 -1.44 -5.01 -5.57
C VAL A 11 -2.72 -5.58 -6.19
N CYS A 12 -3.75 -4.75 -6.28
CA CYS A 12 -5.04 -5.18 -6.84
C CYS A 12 -4.92 -5.53 -8.33
N LYS A 13 -4.21 -4.72 -9.09
CA LYS A 13 -4.03 -4.92 -10.53
C LYS A 13 -3.21 -6.16 -10.84
N ASN A 14 -2.09 -6.33 -10.15
CA ASN A 14 -1.16 -7.42 -10.39
C ASN A 14 -1.51 -8.69 -9.63
N LYS A 15 -2.50 -8.62 -8.75
CA LYS A 15 -2.87 -9.72 -7.86
C LYS A 15 -1.67 -10.23 -7.05
N ASP A 16 -0.83 -9.31 -6.62
CA ASP A 16 0.44 -9.61 -5.95
C ASP A 16 0.48 -8.97 -4.56
N ILE A 17 -0.12 -9.66 -3.60
CA ILE A 17 -0.05 -9.24 -2.19
C ILE A 17 1.14 -9.89 -1.48
N SER A 18 1.64 -11.01 -1.99
CA SER A 18 2.71 -11.75 -1.33
C SER A 18 4.00 -10.95 -1.23
N THR A 19 4.30 -10.08 -2.20
CA THR A 19 5.45 -9.19 -2.14
C THR A 19 5.39 -8.30 -0.89
N LEU A 20 4.21 -7.79 -0.56
CA LEU A 20 4.03 -6.96 0.62
C LEU A 20 4.03 -7.77 1.91
N LEU A 21 3.40 -8.94 1.90
CA LEU A 21 3.34 -9.79 3.09
C LEU A 21 4.74 -10.29 3.50
N ALA A 22 5.62 -10.52 2.52
CA ALA A 22 6.97 -10.98 2.79
C ALA A 22 7.83 -9.92 3.49
N ASP A 23 7.52 -8.64 3.29
CA ASP A 23 8.33 -7.52 3.79
C ASP A 23 7.78 -6.86 5.05
N ASN A 24 6.64 -7.31 5.58
CA ASN A 24 6.03 -6.73 6.77
C ASN A 24 5.89 -5.21 6.65
N VAL A 25 5.05 -4.78 5.72
CA VAL A 25 4.95 -3.37 5.33
C VAL A 25 3.93 -2.56 6.13
N ASP A 26 3.37 -3.13 7.20
CA ASP A 26 2.31 -2.46 7.96
C ASP A 26 2.69 -1.07 8.43
N GLU A 27 3.95 -0.87 8.83
CA GLU A 27 4.45 0.43 9.28
C GLU A 27 4.52 1.48 8.17
N LEU A 28 4.59 1.05 6.93
CA LEU A 28 4.73 1.95 5.79
C LEU A 28 3.41 2.65 5.46
N PHE A 29 2.29 2.03 5.80
CA PHE A 29 0.99 2.61 5.54
C PHE A 29 0.58 3.51 6.70
N THR A 30 0.32 4.77 6.42
CA THR A 30 -0.11 5.76 7.40
C THR A 30 -1.54 6.21 7.09
N SER A 31 -1.71 7.02 6.05
CA SER A 31 -3.03 7.54 5.67
C SER A 31 -3.95 6.48 5.09
N HIS A 32 -3.41 5.42 4.48
CA HIS A 32 -4.18 4.35 3.86
C HIS A 32 -4.08 3.03 4.63
N ARG A 33 -3.75 3.10 5.91
CA ARG A 33 -3.60 1.90 6.74
C ARG A 33 -4.89 1.10 6.82
N ASP A 34 -6.03 1.77 6.99
CA ASP A 34 -7.32 1.09 7.06
C ASP A 34 -7.61 0.30 5.78
N ILE A 35 -7.25 0.87 4.63
CA ILE A 35 -7.44 0.21 3.34
C ILE A 35 -6.53 -1.00 3.24
N TRP A 36 -5.28 -0.88 3.66
CA TRP A 36 -4.34 -1.99 3.69
C TRP A 36 -4.83 -3.13 4.60
N GLU A 37 -5.35 -2.79 5.77
CA GLU A 37 -5.91 -3.79 6.69
C GLU A 37 -7.11 -4.51 6.06
N SER A 38 -7.98 -3.78 5.36
CA SER A 38 -9.11 -4.39 4.65
C SER A 38 -8.64 -5.32 3.54
N LEU A 39 -7.60 -4.93 2.81
CA LEU A 39 -7.01 -5.74 1.75
C LEU A 39 -6.47 -7.05 2.31
N LYS A 40 -5.72 -6.99 3.41
CA LYS A 40 -5.18 -8.19 4.06
C LYS A 40 -6.29 -9.10 4.57
N SER A 41 -7.29 -8.53 5.24
CA SER A 41 -8.41 -9.30 5.77
C SER A 41 -9.15 -10.04 4.67
N TYR A 42 -9.39 -9.36 3.55
CA TYR A 42 -10.04 -9.99 2.40
C TYR A 42 -9.20 -11.17 1.89
N TYR A 43 -7.90 -10.96 1.74
CA TYR A 43 -7.00 -12.00 1.26
C TYR A 43 -7.00 -13.23 2.18
N TYR A 44 -6.91 -13.02 3.49
CA TYR A 44 -6.89 -14.13 4.43
C TYR A 44 -8.22 -14.89 4.46
N LYS A 45 -9.32 -14.18 4.26
CA LYS A 45 -10.65 -14.79 4.28
C LYS A 45 -10.94 -15.56 2.99
N PHE A 46 -10.65 -14.96 1.85
CA PHE A 46 -11.03 -15.51 0.55
C PHE A 46 -9.88 -16.15 -0.23
N LYS A 47 -8.66 -16.03 0.27
CA LYS A 47 -7.44 -16.53 -0.40
C LYS A 47 -7.26 -15.95 -1.80
N ALA A 48 -7.70 -14.73 -1.99
CA ALA A 48 -7.60 -14.02 -3.27
C ALA A 48 -7.46 -12.53 -3.03
N VAL A 49 -6.77 -11.85 -3.95
CA VAL A 49 -6.62 -10.39 -3.90
C VAL A 49 -7.90 -9.75 -4.43
N PRO A 50 -8.52 -8.82 -3.69
CA PRO A 50 -9.74 -8.16 -4.18
C PRO A 50 -9.42 -7.19 -5.31
N GLU A 51 -10.43 -6.90 -6.12
CA GLU A 51 -10.33 -5.83 -7.09
C GLU A 51 -10.45 -4.47 -6.39
N ALA A 52 -9.87 -3.43 -7.01
CA ALA A 52 -9.90 -2.08 -6.44
C ALA A 52 -11.34 -1.62 -6.15
N GLY A 53 -12.30 -2.01 -6.99
CA GLY A 53 -13.70 -1.66 -6.78
C GLY A 53 -14.26 -2.13 -5.45
N ILE A 54 -13.82 -3.30 -4.96
CA ILE A 54 -14.26 -3.83 -3.67
C ILE A 54 -13.75 -2.93 -2.55
N LEU A 55 -12.51 -2.47 -2.64
CA LEU A 55 -11.95 -1.56 -1.65
C LEU A 55 -12.64 -0.20 -1.68
N MET A 56 -13.02 0.28 -2.85
CA MET A 56 -13.76 1.53 -3.00
C MET A 56 -15.13 1.49 -2.31
N GLU A 57 -15.79 0.35 -2.34
CA GLU A 57 -17.08 0.19 -1.67
C GLU A 57 -16.96 0.32 -0.16
N ARG A 58 -15.85 -0.14 0.40
CA ARG A 58 -15.59 -0.09 1.85
C ARG A 58 -14.96 1.23 2.28
N HIS A 59 -14.16 1.82 1.40
CA HIS A 59 -13.41 3.03 1.69
C HIS A 59 -13.69 4.05 0.58
N LYS A 60 -14.72 4.85 0.78
CA LYS A 60 -15.19 5.80 -0.26
C LYS A 60 -14.15 6.87 -0.60
N ASP A 61 -13.21 7.11 0.31
CA ASP A 61 -12.14 8.07 0.09
C ASP A 61 -10.99 7.50 -0.73
N PHE A 62 -11.00 6.18 -0.96
CA PHE A 62 -9.96 5.55 -1.74
C PHE A 62 -10.15 5.83 -3.22
N GLU A 63 -9.15 6.45 -3.83
CA GLU A 63 -9.12 6.72 -5.26
C GLU A 63 -8.07 5.82 -5.91
N PRO A 64 -8.49 4.77 -6.64
CA PRO A 64 -7.53 3.90 -7.32
C PRO A 64 -6.72 4.68 -8.36
N VAL A 65 -5.46 4.33 -8.45
CA VAL A 65 -4.54 4.96 -9.40
C VAL A 65 -4.12 3.90 -10.42
N GLU A 66 -3.96 4.30 -11.68
CA GLU A 66 -3.46 3.38 -12.69
C GLU A 66 -2.01 3.03 -12.39
N ALA A 67 -1.78 1.77 -12.02
CA ALA A 67 -0.44 1.29 -11.74
C ALA A 67 0.21 0.83 -13.04
N LYS A 68 1.29 1.48 -13.43
CA LYS A 68 2.01 1.19 -14.67
C LYS A 68 3.23 0.30 -14.47
N ALA A 69 3.58 0.01 -13.23
CA ALA A 69 4.74 -0.80 -12.90
C ALA A 69 4.36 -1.92 -11.96
N GLU A 70 5.33 -2.76 -11.65
CA GLU A 70 5.14 -3.89 -10.73
C GLU A 70 4.96 -3.40 -9.29
N THR A 71 4.35 -4.26 -8.48
CA THR A 71 4.10 -3.97 -7.06
C THR A 71 5.40 -3.62 -6.32
N GLY A 72 6.49 -4.36 -6.58
CA GLY A 72 7.78 -4.11 -5.95
C GLY A 72 8.37 -2.74 -6.23
N TYR A 73 8.10 -2.20 -7.42
CA TYR A 73 8.56 -0.87 -7.78
C TYR A 73 7.97 0.20 -6.85
N TYR A 74 6.67 0.16 -6.64
CA TYR A 74 6.00 1.12 -5.76
C TYR A 74 6.32 0.88 -4.30
N LEU A 75 6.55 -0.38 -3.93
CA LEU A 75 6.97 -0.71 -2.57
C LEU A 75 8.32 -0.07 -2.25
N ASP A 76 9.27 -0.13 -3.18
CA ASP A 76 10.58 0.52 -3.00
C ASP A 76 10.45 2.02 -2.84
N ILE A 77 9.58 2.66 -3.62
CA ILE A 77 9.33 4.10 -3.49
C ILE A 77 8.80 4.41 -2.10
N LEU A 78 7.82 3.64 -1.62
CA LEU A 78 7.23 3.86 -0.30
C LEU A 78 8.25 3.66 0.81
N LYS A 79 9.10 2.64 0.71
CA LYS A 79 10.19 2.41 1.67
C LYS A 79 11.14 3.59 1.73
N ASN A 80 11.51 4.13 0.56
CA ASN A 80 12.42 5.27 0.49
C ASN A 80 11.79 6.53 1.10
N GLU A 81 10.51 6.76 0.85
CA GLU A 81 9.78 7.88 1.44
C GLU A 81 9.73 7.75 2.96
N PHE A 82 9.48 6.55 3.46
CA PHE A 82 9.42 6.28 4.91
C PHE A 82 10.76 6.56 5.57
N ILE A 83 11.85 6.09 4.98
CA ILE A 83 13.20 6.32 5.50
C ILE A 83 13.54 7.80 5.46
N SER A 84 13.24 8.49 4.36
CA SER A 84 13.50 9.92 4.22
C SER A 84 12.77 10.73 5.27
N ASN A 85 11.50 10.43 5.53
CA ASN A 85 10.71 11.11 6.54
C ASN A 85 11.27 10.88 7.93
N LYS A 86 11.73 9.67 8.22
CA LYS A 86 12.34 9.34 9.50
C LYS A 86 13.65 10.10 9.70
N LEU A 87 14.48 10.17 8.66
CA LEU A 87 15.74 10.92 8.71
C LEU A 87 15.51 12.41 8.90
N LYS A 88 14.52 12.97 8.20
CA LYS A 88 14.15 14.38 8.37
C LYS A 88 13.75 14.69 9.80
N THR A 89 13.00 13.83 10.42
CA THR A 89 12.58 14.00 11.80
C THR A 89 13.78 14.00 12.74
N ILE A 90 14.73 13.12 12.53
CA ILE A 90 15.96 13.05 13.32
C ILE A 90 16.79 14.32 13.15
N ILE A 91 16.96 14.77 11.91
CA ILE A 91 17.74 15.98 11.60
C ILE A 91 17.10 17.23 12.25
N MET A 92 15.79 17.31 12.21
CA MET A 92 15.08 18.44 12.80
C MET A 92 15.19 18.50 14.33
N ARG A 93 15.45 17.38 14.96
CA ARG A 93 15.67 17.30 16.40
C ARG A 93 17.09 17.65 16.81
N GLY A 94 18.01 17.47 15.91
CA GLY A 94 19.42 17.73 16.14
C GLY A 94 19.72 19.20 16.02
#